data_477337a5b446e537ac13cdf5996a00ec
#
_entry.id   477337a5b446e537ac13cdf5996a00ec
#
_cell.length_a   1.000
_cell.length_b   1.000
_cell.length_c   1.000
_cell.angle_alpha   90.00
_cell.angle_beta   90.00
_cell.angle_gamma   90.00
#
_symmetry.space_group_name_H-M   'P 1'
#
loop_
_entity.id
_entity.type
_entity.pdbx_description
1 polymer ?
#
loop_
_entity_poly.entity_id
_entity_poly.type
_entity_poly.pdbx_seq_one_letter_code
_entity_poly.pdbx_strand_id
1 'polypeptide(L)'
;MSTLSAEEKYRNFIPEESREYLEKLFAGFKRTITIEVYTTDGEHREYNDFTLNICRAFNVLSEKVELREYAVESEMGKNRKIITTPTVLISPDEYDIRFLGAPAGEEGRALVEALNLASKGVDAISDSTKEMLEPLNEDRMIKVFASPTCPYCPGQAINAFKAAVARPDKISAWNISTLDNENMAHEYNVGSVPHTDINEKVTFTGLDPEEKFMLQLLFLKPLEEVIKEQKAAKEEAQEETTYEDIDLAIIGGGPAGMSAGIYAKRSGLSCIILEKQGMGGQVALTPKVENYPGFANIQGFELVEILGAHAREYTDIHQFAEVSDVKYGPRIDITTEEKIYRAKGVLLATGVNVRMLGVPGEDKFYGHGVSYCATCDGNFYKGGKAIVVGGGNTALTDALHLKHLGIETTVVHRGDKFRAEKVLQDSVNREGIEIIWNSLVTEIIGDDQVESARIINKDGTEIIKDTDVVFVAIGHTANTELAEKLGVELRSDGFIKVDPTQRTSVDRVYAAGDVTGGVRQIITATGQGAAAALTAFDDFTRLFDDTQNSDKNIW
;
A
#
# COMPACT_ATOMS: atom_id res chain seq x y z
N MET A 1 -48.96 4.24 -0.43
CA MET A 1 -47.53 3.94 -0.37
C MET A 1 -47.41 2.57 0.30
N SER A 2 -47.06 1.51 -0.44
CA SER A 2 -46.87 0.19 0.16
C SER A 2 -45.67 0.26 1.11
N THR A 3 -45.86 -0.10 2.37
CA THR A 3 -44.78 -0.30 3.33
C THR A 3 -43.95 -1.48 2.85
N LEU A 4 -42.70 -1.24 2.47
CA LEU A 4 -41.73 -2.29 2.16
C LEU A 4 -41.68 -3.31 3.31
N SER A 5 -41.52 -4.59 3.01
CA SER A 5 -41.25 -5.59 4.02
C SER A 5 -39.92 -5.26 4.75
N ALA A 6 -39.74 -5.78 5.96
CA ALA A 6 -38.48 -5.58 6.68
C ALA A 6 -37.28 -6.11 5.87
N GLU A 7 -37.46 -7.23 5.18
CA GLU A 7 -36.47 -7.84 4.28
C GLU A 7 -36.13 -6.94 3.09
N GLU A 8 -37.13 -6.38 2.41
CA GLU A 8 -36.92 -5.42 1.32
C GLU A 8 -36.22 -4.14 1.79
N LYS A 9 -36.51 -3.68 3.02
CA LYS A 9 -35.84 -2.52 3.62
C LYS A 9 -34.35 -2.75 3.77
N TYR A 10 -33.95 -3.90 4.33
CA TYR A 10 -32.52 -4.20 4.55
C TYR A 10 -31.81 -4.53 3.24
N ARG A 11 -32.44 -5.26 2.34
CA ARG A 11 -31.90 -5.51 0.99
C ARG A 11 -31.59 -4.22 0.24
N ASN A 12 -32.46 -3.21 0.36
CA ASN A 12 -32.27 -1.92 -0.28
C ASN A 12 -31.33 -0.96 0.47
N PHE A 13 -30.81 -1.34 1.62
CA PHE A 13 -29.80 -0.58 2.35
C PHE A 13 -28.45 -0.57 1.62
N ILE A 14 -28.16 -1.63 0.86
CA ILE A 14 -26.97 -1.75 0.01
C ILE A 14 -27.33 -1.35 -1.43
N PRO A 15 -26.54 -0.48 -2.09
CA PRO A 15 -26.73 -0.11 -3.49
C PRO A 15 -26.80 -1.33 -4.41
N GLU A 16 -27.60 -1.26 -5.47
CA GLU A 16 -27.88 -2.40 -6.36
C GLU A 16 -26.62 -3.01 -6.98
N GLU A 17 -25.69 -2.17 -7.41
CA GLU A 17 -24.39 -2.60 -7.99
C GLU A 17 -23.56 -3.43 -6.99
N SER A 18 -23.53 -3.03 -5.73
CA SER A 18 -22.81 -3.73 -4.66
C SER A 18 -23.52 -5.02 -4.24
N ARG A 19 -24.86 -5.06 -4.32
CA ARG A 19 -25.65 -6.26 -3.96
C ARG A 19 -25.33 -7.45 -4.83
N GLU A 20 -25.29 -7.28 -6.15
CA GLU A 20 -24.97 -8.37 -7.08
C GLU A 20 -23.58 -8.97 -6.80
N TYR A 21 -22.62 -8.11 -6.47
CA TYR A 21 -21.29 -8.55 -6.09
C TYR A 21 -21.32 -9.35 -4.79
N LEU A 22 -21.96 -8.84 -3.74
CA LEU A 22 -22.04 -9.49 -2.42
C LEU A 22 -22.82 -10.80 -2.49
N GLU A 23 -23.93 -10.88 -3.22
CA GLU A 23 -24.68 -12.12 -3.41
C GLU A 23 -23.82 -13.22 -4.05
N LYS A 24 -23.02 -12.87 -5.08
CA LYS A 24 -22.08 -13.80 -5.71
C LYS A 24 -20.97 -14.24 -4.74
N LEU A 25 -20.40 -13.29 -4.02
CA LEU A 25 -19.34 -13.56 -3.05
C LEU A 25 -19.83 -14.48 -1.94
N PHE A 26 -20.96 -14.17 -1.31
CA PHE A 26 -21.52 -14.96 -0.20
C PHE A 26 -22.03 -16.32 -0.67
N ALA A 27 -22.55 -16.44 -1.89
CA ALA A 27 -22.88 -17.74 -2.48
C ALA A 27 -21.66 -18.67 -2.56
N GLY A 28 -20.46 -18.10 -2.77
CA GLY A 28 -19.18 -18.80 -2.82
C GLY A 28 -18.62 -19.19 -1.45
N PHE A 29 -19.21 -18.76 -0.34
CA PHE A 29 -18.74 -19.11 1.00
C PHE A 29 -18.71 -20.63 1.21
N LYS A 30 -17.63 -21.14 1.79
CA LYS A 30 -17.46 -22.59 2.03
C LYS A 30 -18.25 -23.08 3.26
N ARG A 31 -18.56 -22.18 4.19
CA ARG A 31 -19.31 -22.44 5.43
C ARG A 31 -20.14 -21.23 5.84
N THR A 32 -21.09 -21.44 6.75
CA THR A 32 -21.87 -20.37 7.36
C THR A 32 -20.98 -19.57 8.30
N ILE A 33 -21.05 -18.24 8.20
CA ILE A 33 -20.29 -17.29 9.02
C ILE A 33 -21.24 -16.61 9.99
N THR A 34 -20.92 -16.64 11.27
CA THR A 34 -21.66 -15.93 12.30
C THR A 34 -21.10 -14.52 12.47
N ILE A 35 -21.98 -13.53 12.40
CA ILE A 35 -21.71 -12.15 12.78
C ILE A 35 -22.41 -11.89 14.11
N GLU A 36 -21.66 -11.53 15.15
CA GLU A 36 -22.23 -10.99 16.40
C GLU A 36 -22.08 -9.46 16.42
N VAL A 37 -23.19 -8.75 16.59
CA VAL A 37 -23.20 -7.28 16.67
C VAL A 37 -23.63 -6.86 18.05
N TYR A 38 -22.85 -5.97 18.63
CA TYR A 38 -23.07 -5.40 19.97
C TYR A 38 -23.33 -3.90 19.86
N THR A 39 -24.47 -3.46 20.39
CA THR A 39 -24.92 -2.06 20.32
C THR A 39 -25.46 -1.58 21.65
N THR A 40 -25.67 -0.26 21.76
CA THR A 40 -26.37 0.38 22.87
C THR A 40 -27.40 1.36 22.35
N ASP A 41 -28.44 1.64 23.15
CA ASP A 41 -29.48 2.63 22.84
C ASP A 41 -29.06 4.10 23.18
N GLY A 42 -27.84 4.28 23.70
CA GLY A 42 -27.35 5.56 24.22
C GLY A 42 -26.51 6.36 23.24
N GLU A 43 -25.24 6.51 23.57
CA GLU A 43 -24.23 7.20 22.75
C GLU A 43 -24.00 6.50 21.41
N HIS A 44 -23.61 7.27 20.37
CA HIS A 44 -23.29 6.76 19.03
C HIS A 44 -24.46 6.07 18.30
N ARG A 45 -25.71 6.48 18.56
CA ARG A 45 -26.90 5.85 17.99
C ARG A 45 -26.85 5.71 16.47
N GLU A 46 -26.40 6.74 15.75
CA GLU A 46 -26.31 6.70 14.29
C GLU A 46 -25.36 5.62 13.79
N TYR A 47 -24.23 5.44 14.46
CA TYR A 47 -23.23 4.40 14.13
C TYR A 47 -23.76 3.00 14.49
N ASN A 48 -24.44 2.85 15.63
CA ASN A 48 -25.10 1.60 16.02
C ASN A 48 -26.17 1.20 14.99
N ASP A 49 -27.05 2.14 14.60
CA ASP A 49 -28.11 1.91 13.61
C ASP A 49 -27.52 1.55 12.22
N PHE A 50 -26.46 2.22 11.79
CA PHE A 50 -25.77 1.93 10.54
C PHE A 50 -25.20 0.50 10.56
N THR A 51 -24.46 0.13 11.60
CA THR A 51 -23.83 -1.18 11.75
C THR A 51 -24.85 -2.31 11.78
N LEU A 52 -25.96 -2.14 12.51
CA LEU A 52 -27.05 -3.09 12.50
C LEU A 52 -27.67 -3.25 11.11
N ASN A 53 -27.91 -2.15 10.40
CA ASN A 53 -28.55 -2.18 9.10
C ASN A 53 -27.66 -2.87 8.05
N ILE A 54 -26.35 -2.65 8.03
CA ILE A 54 -25.44 -3.32 7.09
C ILE A 54 -25.33 -4.82 7.40
N CYS A 55 -25.21 -5.21 8.67
CA CYS A 55 -25.15 -6.63 9.05
C CYS A 55 -26.48 -7.36 8.80
N ARG A 56 -27.62 -6.71 9.03
CA ARG A 56 -28.94 -7.24 8.64
C ARG A 56 -29.07 -7.40 7.13
N ALA A 57 -28.53 -6.44 6.37
CA ALA A 57 -28.49 -6.57 4.91
C ALA A 57 -27.68 -7.78 4.47
N PHE A 58 -26.52 -8.02 5.03
CA PHE A 58 -25.70 -9.20 4.73
C PHE A 58 -26.42 -10.51 5.05
N ASN A 59 -27.11 -10.58 6.18
CA ASN A 59 -27.92 -11.75 6.56
C ASN A 59 -29.10 -12.00 5.59
N VAL A 60 -29.73 -10.93 5.08
CA VAL A 60 -30.80 -11.04 4.09
C VAL A 60 -30.27 -11.47 2.72
N LEU A 61 -29.05 -11.05 2.34
CA LEU A 61 -28.44 -11.41 1.06
C LEU A 61 -27.99 -12.86 0.97
N SER A 62 -27.78 -13.56 2.10
CA SER A 62 -27.30 -14.93 2.07
C SER A 62 -27.61 -15.71 3.33
N GLU A 63 -28.13 -16.94 3.17
CA GLU A 63 -28.31 -17.91 4.27
C GLU A 63 -26.97 -18.39 4.87
N LYS A 64 -25.85 -18.10 4.22
CA LYS A 64 -24.50 -18.42 4.72
C LYS A 64 -23.93 -17.33 5.64
N VAL A 65 -24.69 -16.26 5.91
CA VAL A 65 -24.33 -15.23 6.89
C VAL A 65 -25.39 -15.22 7.99
N GLU A 66 -25.04 -15.71 9.16
CA GLU A 66 -25.90 -15.75 10.34
C GLU A 66 -25.63 -14.50 11.20
N LEU A 67 -26.66 -13.71 11.51
CA LEU A 67 -26.56 -12.52 12.36
C LEU A 67 -27.11 -12.82 13.75
N ARG A 68 -26.36 -12.44 14.78
CA ARG A 68 -26.77 -12.42 16.19
C ARG A 68 -26.60 -11.01 16.74
N GLU A 69 -27.67 -10.45 17.28
CA GLU A 69 -27.71 -9.09 17.81
C GLU A 69 -27.76 -9.12 19.34
N TYR A 70 -26.93 -8.30 19.98
CA TYR A 70 -26.85 -8.23 21.43
C TYR A 70 -26.75 -6.79 21.92
N ALA A 71 -27.34 -6.51 23.08
CA ALA A 71 -27.00 -5.29 23.82
C ALA A 71 -25.63 -5.46 24.49
N VAL A 72 -24.83 -4.41 24.56
CA VAL A 72 -23.50 -4.46 25.19
C VAL A 72 -23.56 -4.87 26.66
N GLU A 73 -24.61 -4.48 27.37
CA GLU A 73 -24.81 -4.80 28.79
C GLU A 73 -25.26 -6.24 29.06
N SER A 74 -25.57 -7.00 27.99
CA SER A 74 -26.00 -8.39 28.08
C SER A 74 -24.92 -9.29 28.68
N GLU A 75 -25.32 -10.46 29.14
CA GLU A 75 -24.37 -11.50 29.61
C GLU A 75 -23.37 -11.86 28.51
N MET A 76 -23.82 -11.93 27.25
CA MET A 76 -22.97 -12.20 26.10
C MET A 76 -21.94 -11.08 25.89
N GLY A 77 -22.34 -9.80 25.97
CA GLY A 77 -21.43 -8.66 25.87
C GLY A 77 -20.32 -8.68 26.92
N LYS A 78 -20.67 -9.06 28.16
CA LYS A 78 -19.70 -9.24 29.25
C LYS A 78 -18.76 -10.42 28.99
N ASN A 79 -19.29 -11.56 28.51
CA ASN A 79 -18.49 -12.74 28.19
C ASN A 79 -17.49 -12.48 27.03
N ARG A 80 -17.91 -11.74 26.00
CA ARG A 80 -17.06 -11.33 24.86
C ARG A 80 -16.15 -10.13 25.18
N LYS A 81 -16.27 -9.56 26.40
CA LYS A 81 -15.47 -8.38 26.86
C LYS A 81 -15.57 -7.20 25.88
N ILE A 82 -16.80 -6.85 25.51
CA ILE A 82 -17.03 -5.71 24.62
C ILE A 82 -16.72 -4.41 25.36
N ILE A 83 -15.89 -3.55 24.76
CA ILE A 83 -15.36 -2.32 25.37
C ILE A 83 -15.96 -1.04 24.79
N THR A 84 -16.53 -1.12 23.59
CA THR A 84 -17.13 0.03 22.87
C THR A 84 -18.28 -0.44 22.00
N THR A 85 -19.11 0.48 21.52
CA THR A 85 -20.23 0.21 20.59
C THR A 85 -20.27 1.24 19.46
N PRO A 86 -20.63 0.82 18.24
CA PRO A 86 -20.92 -0.57 17.85
C PRO A 86 -19.66 -1.44 17.82
N THR A 87 -19.81 -2.72 18.11
CA THR A 87 -18.74 -3.71 17.91
C THR A 87 -19.30 -4.88 17.11
N VAL A 88 -18.53 -5.34 16.09
CA VAL A 88 -18.85 -6.50 15.27
C VAL A 88 -17.77 -7.57 15.47
N LEU A 89 -18.18 -8.81 15.76
CA LEU A 89 -17.30 -9.97 15.85
C LEU A 89 -17.59 -10.93 14.70
N ILE A 90 -16.55 -11.49 14.10
CA ILE A 90 -16.65 -12.43 12.98
C ILE A 90 -16.29 -13.82 13.45
N SER A 91 -17.26 -14.75 13.38
CA SER A 91 -17.11 -16.15 13.83
C SER A 91 -16.40 -16.27 15.18
N PRO A 92 -16.91 -15.61 16.25
CA PRO A 92 -16.17 -15.37 17.50
C PRO A 92 -15.95 -16.63 18.35
N ASP A 93 -16.51 -17.76 17.96
CA ASP A 93 -16.23 -19.06 18.58
C ASP A 93 -14.95 -19.71 18.00
N GLU A 94 -14.42 -19.15 16.91
CA GLU A 94 -13.24 -19.66 16.20
C GLU A 94 -12.12 -18.61 16.11
N TYR A 95 -12.48 -17.33 15.88
CA TYR A 95 -11.52 -16.23 15.69
C TYR A 95 -11.78 -15.09 16.66
N ASP A 96 -10.74 -14.37 17.08
CA ASP A 96 -10.89 -13.07 17.74
C ASP A 96 -10.64 -11.94 16.71
N ILE A 97 -11.56 -11.83 15.75
CA ILE A 97 -11.58 -10.76 14.74
C ILE A 97 -12.70 -9.79 15.10
N ARG A 98 -12.36 -8.53 15.35
CA ARG A 98 -13.30 -7.50 15.80
C ARG A 98 -13.21 -6.23 14.96
N PHE A 99 -14.38 -5.61 14.76
CA PHE A 99 -14.54 -4.24 14.30
C PHE A 99 -15.10 -3.41 15.44
N LEU A 100 -14.36 -2.40 15.87
CA LEU A 100 -14.74 -1.44 16.89
C LEU A 100 -15.11 -0.13 16.19
N GLY A 101 -16.40 0.21 16.21
CA GLY A 101 -16.97 1.30 15.44
C GLY A 101 -17.77 0.83 14.21
N ALA A 102 -18.38 1.77 13.51
CA ALA A 102 -19.21 1.50 12.35
C ALA A 102 -18.35 1.20 11.12
N PRO A 103 -18.51 0.05 10.45
CA PRO A 103 -17.74 -0.30 9.26
C PRO A 103 -18.26 0.46 8.03
N ALA A 104 -18.07 1.78 8.00
CA ALA A 104 -18.50 2.66 6.94
C ALA A 104 -17.40 2.88 5.89
N GLY A 105 -17.77 3.24 4.66
CA GLY A 105 -16.82 3.52 3.59
C GLY A 105 -15.85 2.37 3.33
N GLU A 106 -14.56 2.64 3.34
CA GLU A 106 -13.50 1.64 3.11
C GLU A 106 -13.46 0.54 4.20
N GLU A 107 -13.88 0.84 5.42
CA GLU A 107 -13.94 -0.17 6.49
C GLU A 107 -15.00 -1.25 6.21
N GLY A 108 -16.08 -0.91 5.47
CA GLY A 108 -17.07 -1.89 5.00
C GLY A 108 -16.46 -2.95 4.09
N ARG A 109 -15.46 -2.58 3.32
CA ARG A 109 -14.70 -3.51 2.49
C ARG A 109 -13.84 -4.45 3.35
N ALA A 110 -13.16 -3.94 4.37
CA ALA A 110 -12.43 -4.78 5.32
C ALA A 110 -13.36 -5.79 6.01
N LEU A 111 -14.60 -5.38 6.34
CA LEU A 111 -15.61 -6.28 6.92
C LEU A 111 -16.00 -7.40 5.94
N VAL A 112 -16.28 -7.07 4.68
CA VAL A 112 -16.63 -8.07 3.66
C VAL A 112 -15.48 -9.07 3.46
N GLU A 113 -14.24 -8.59 3.44
CA GLU A 113 -13.09 -9.47 3.28
C GLU A 113 -12.82 -10.32 4.52
N ALA A 114 -13.06 -9.80 5.72
CA ALA A 114 -13.01 -10.60 6.96
C ALA A 114 -14.00 -11.77 6.93
N LEU A 115 -15.22 -11.55 6.40
CA LEU A 115 -16.22 -12.63 6.21
C LEU A 115 -15.73 -13.66 5.20
N ASN A 116 -15.14 -13.23 4.09
CA ASN A 116 -14.58 -14.09 3.05
C ASN A 116 -13.43 -14.95 3.58
N LEU A 117 -12.48 -14.34 4.30
CA LEU A 117 -11.37 -15.04 4.96
C LEU A 117 -11.90 -16.06 6.00
N ALA A 118 -12.81 -15.66 6.86
CA ALA A 118 -13.41 -16.54 7.85
C ALA A 118 -14.14 -17.72 7.19
N SER A 119 -14.79 -17.49 6.04
CA SER A 119 -15.47 -18.56 5.29
C SER A 119 -14.52 -19.61 4.71
N LYS A 120 -13.37 -19.18 4.23
CA LYS A 120 -12.35 -20.05 3.64
C LYS A 120 -11.43 -20.68 4.70
N GLY A 121 -11.28 -20.00 5.83
CA GLY A 121 -10.38 -20.41 6.90
C GLY A 121 -8.92 -20.43 6.45
N VAL A 122 -8.13 -21.31 7.02
CA VAL A 122 -6.69 -21.44 6.75
C VAL A 122 -6.35 -21.72 5.27
N ASP A 123 -7.30 -22.21 4.50
CA ASP A 123 -7.13 -22.45 3.05
C ASP A 123 -6.98 -21.11 2.25
N ALA A 124 -7.42 -19.99 2.81
CA ALA A 124 -7.24 -18.67 2.20
C ALA A 124 -5.85 -18.06 2.46
N ILE A 125 -5.08 -18.68 3.34
CA ILE A 125 -3.78 -18.16 3.78
C ILE A 125 -2.67 -18.77 2.92
N SER A 126 -1.72 -17.96 2.48
CA SER A 126 -0.56 -18.41 1.71
C SER A 126 0.30 -19.41 2.54
N ASP A 127 0.94 -20.33 1.85
CA ASP A 127 1.82 -21.28 2.54
C ASP A 127 2.99 -20.57 3.22
N SER A 128 3.52 -19.52 2.60
CA SER A 128 4.56 -18.66 3.18
C SER A 128 4.13 -18.06 4.52
N THR A 129 2.92 -17.51 4.60
CA THR A 129 2.39 -16.93 5.86
C THR A 129 2.20 -18.00 6.93
N LYS A 130 1.70 -19.19 6.56
CA LYS A 130 1.53 -20.32 7.50
C LYS A 130 2.87 -20.76 8.08
N GLU A 131 3.86 -21.02 7.22
CA GLU A 131 5.21 -21.41 7.62
C GLU A 131 5.88 -20.37 8.51
N MET A 132 5.74 -19.08 8.15
CA MET A 132 6.30 -17.96 8.91
C MET A 132 5.71 -17.87 10.32
N LEU A 133 4.41 -18.10 10.50
CA LEU A 133 3.73 -18.02 11.79
C LEU A 133 3.70 -19.33 12.58
N GLU A 134 4.15 -20.45 12.01
CA GLU A 134 4.23 -21.74 12.70
C GLU A 134 5.01 -21.68 14.03
N PRO A 135 6.19 -21.01 14.11
CA PRO A 135 6.96 -20.95 15.34
C PRO A 135 6.37 -20.03 16.41
N LEU A 136 5.29 -19.30 16.14
CA LEU A 136 4.69 -18.37 17.08
C LEU A 136 4.11 -19.07 18.29
N ASN A 137 4.67 -18.87 19.48
CA ASN A 137 4.27 -19.49 20.73
C ASN A 137 3.60 -18.55 21.73
N GLU A 138 3.78 -17.24 21.55
CA GLU A 138 3.21 -16.21 22.41
C GLU A 138 1.98 -15.56 21.77
N ASP A 139 1.07 -15.04 22.59
CA ASP A 139 -0.13 -14.38 22.10
C ASP A 139 0.20 -13.02 21.46
N ARG A 140 -0.54 -12.67 20.41
CA ARG A 140 -0.45 -11.40 19.70
C ARG A 140 -1.80 -10.70 19.67
N MET A 141 -1.80 -9.45 20.11
CA MET A 141 -2.93 -8.54 19.96
C MET A 141 -2.57 -7.51 18.91
N ILE A 142 -3.28 -7.52 17.80
CA ILE A 142 -3.11 -6.56 16.71
C ILE A 142 -4.26 -5.58 16.74
N LYS A 143 -3.95 -4.30 16.80
CA LYS A 143 -4.93 -3.21 16.68
C LYS A 143 -4.58 -2.40 15.44
N VAL A 144 -5.48 -2.35 14.47
CA VAL A 144 -5.36 -1.52 13.27
C VAL A 144 -6.35 -0.38 13.38
N PHE A 145 -5.86 0.81 13.61
CA PHE A 145 -6.67 2.02 13.60
C PHE A 145 -6.91 2.46 12.15
N ALA A 146 -8.17 2.64 11.80
CA ALA A 146 -8.64 2.86 10.46
C ALA A 146 -9.58 4.08 10.39
N SER A 147 -9.84 4.56 9.17
CA SER A 147 -10.84 5.60 8.89
C SER A 147 -11.65 5.20 7.66
N PRO A 148 -12.95 5.54 7.60
CA PRO A 148 -13.82 5.24 6.47
C PRO A 148 -13.36 5.78 5.11
N THR A 149 -12.47 6.77 5.10
CA THR A 149 -11.96 7.39 3.88
C THR A 149 -10.53 6.99 3.54
N CYS A 150 -9.91 6.14 4.36
CA CYS A 150 -8.54 5.70 4.17
C CYS A 150 -8.47 4.50 3.22
N PRO A 151 -7.91 4.63 2.01
CA PRO A 151 -7.89 3.56 1.02
C PRO A 151 -6.89 2.44 1.34
N TYR A 152 -5.94 2.68 2.25
CA TYR A 152 -4.91 1.71 2.66
C TYR A 152 -5.33 0.89 3.88
N CYS A 153 -6.29 1.41 4.65
CA CYS A 153 -6.72 0.80 5.90
C CYS A 153 -7.29 -0.62 5.70
N PRO A 154 -8.12 -0.91 4.67
CA PRO A 154 -8.57 -2.27 4.43
C PRO A 154 -7.43 -3.26 4.20
N GLY A 155 -6.41 -2.89 3.42
CA GLY A 155 -5.26 -3.76 3.16
C GLY A 155 -4.50 -4.11 4.44
N GLN A 156 -4.29 -3.14 5.32
CA GLN A 156 -3.62 -3.37 6.60
C GLN A 156 -4.47 -4.22 7.56
N ALA A 157 -5.78 -3.97 7.63
CA ALA A 157 -6.71 -4.79 8.41
C ALA A 157 -6.76 -6.24 7.91
N ILE A 158 -6.74 -6.44 6.58
CA ILE A 158 -6.70 -7.77 5.96
C ILE A 158 -5.43 -8.53 6.36
N ASN A 159 -4.26 -7.88 6.41
CA ASN A 159 -3.04 -8.51 6.92
C ASN A 159 -3.21 -9.02 8.36
N ALA A 160 -3.81 -8.20 9.24
CA ALA A 160 -4.11 -8.60 10.62
C ALA A 160 -5.10 -9.78 10.67
N PHE A 161 -6.15 -9.76 9.83
CA PHE A 161 -7.14 -10.85 9.78
C PHE A 161 -6.57 -12.14 9.21
N LYS A 162 -5.70 -12.07 8.19
CA LYS A 162 -4.96 -13.24 7.68
C LYS A 162 -4.12 -13.89 8.78
N ALA A 163 -3.42 -13.09 9.59
CA ALA A 163 -2.66 -13.59 10.74
C ALA A 163 -3.57 -14.28 11.78
N ALA A 164 -4.72 -13.66 12.12
CA ALA A 164 -5.67 -14.24 13.06
C ALA A 164 -6.32 -15.54 12.55
N VAL A 165 -6.57 -15.63 11.24
CA VAL A 165 -7.09 -16.87 10.61
C VAL A 165 -5.99 -17.95 10.53
N ALA A 166 -4.72 -17.57 10.31
CA ALA A 166 -3.60 -18.51 10.29
C ALA A 166 -3.33 -19.13 11.68
N ARG A 167 -3.45 -18.32 12.75
CA ARG A 167 -3.16 -18.74 14.13
C ARG A 167 -4.25 -18.24 15.09
N PRO A 168 -5.46 -18.82 14.98
CA PRO A 168 -6.60 -18.41 15.82
C PRO A 168 -6.40 -18.71 17.31
N ASP A 169 -5.48 -19.62 17.64
CA ASP A 169 -5.06 -19.99 18.99
C ASP A 169 -4.14 -18.94 19.64
N LYS A 170 -3.59 -17.99 18.86
CA LYS A 170 -2.53 -17.09 19.29
C LYS A 170 -2.78 -15.63 18.95
N ILE A 171 -3.58 -15.34 17.94
CA ILE A 171 -3.67 -13.99 17.37
C ILE A 171 -5.08 -13.43 17.46
N SER A 172 -5.19 -12.26 18.08
CA SER A 172 -6.38 -11.41 18.08
C SER A 172 -6.15 -10.22 17.14
N ALA A 173 -7.12 -9.91 16.28
CA ALA A 173 -7.03 -8.83 15.30
C ALA A 173 -8.25 -7.90 15.36
N TRP A 174 -8.02 -6.62 15.69
CA TRP A 174 -9.06 -5.61 15.83
C TRP A 174 -8.87 -4.51 14.81
N ASN A 175 -9.91 -4.21 14.05
CA ASN A 175 -10.01 -3.00 13.23
C ASN A 175 -10.79 -1.96 14.04
N ILE A 176 -10.20 -0.79 14.25
CA ILE A 176 -10.71 0.24 15.15
C ILE A 176 -10.97 1.52 14.34
N SER A 177 -12.25 1.88 14.19
CA SER A 177 -12.63 3.14 13.54
C SER A 177 -12.25 4.32 14.42
N THR A 178 -11.36 5.19 13.91
CA THR A 178 -10.92 6.38 14.64
C THR A 178 -12.00 7.43 14.81
N LEU A 179 -13.05 7.41 13.95
CA LEU A 179 -14.18 8.34 14.07
C LEU A 179 -15.07 8.05 15.27
N ASP A 180 -15.25 6.76 15.60
CA ASP A 180 -16.15 6.32 16.66
C ASP A 180 -15.38 6.07 17.97
N ASN A 181 -14.05 6.00 17.91
CA ASN A 181 -13.16 5.67 19.02
C ASN A 181 -12.02 6.70 19.18
N GLU A 182 -12.36 7.99 19.14
CA GLU A 182 -11.39 9.10 19.25
C GLU A 182 -10.51 8.99 20.51
N ASN A 183 -11.12 8.65 21.66
CA ASN A 183 -10.37 8.49 22.91
C ASN A 183 -9.30 7.39 22.81
N MET A 184 -9.63 6.27 22.17
CA MET A 184 -8.67 5.18 21.96
C MET A 184 -7.60 5.59 20.97
N ALA A 185 -7.94 6.30 19.89
CA ALA A 185 -6.97 6.84 18.95
C ALA A 185 -5.98 7.80 19.62
N HIS A 186 -6.45 8.64 20.53
CA HIS A 186 -5.58 9.51 21.35
C HIS A 186 -4.68 8.72 22.31
N GLU A 187 -5.22 7.69 22.98
CA GLU A 187 -4.45 6.84 23.90
C GLU A 187 -3.26 6.16 23.19
N TYR A 188 -3.46 5.76 21.92
CA TYR A 188 -2.42 5.12 21.09
C TYR A 188 -1.63 6.12 20.23
N ASN A 189 -1.76 7.43 20.44
CA ASN A 189 -1.07 8.49 19.69
C ASN A 189 -1.23 8.35 18.17
N VAL A 190 -2.44 8.02 17.71
CA VAL A 190 -2.73 7.83 16.28
C VAL A 190 -2.78 9.18 15.57
N GLY A 191 -1.70 9.53 14.87
CA GLY A 191 -1.60 10.76 14.06
C GLY A 191 -1.95 10.57 12.58
N SER A 192 -1.89 9.35 12.07
CA SER A 192 -2.31 9.00 10.71
C SER A 192 -2.72 7.53 10.61
N VAL A 193 -3.45 7.15 9.54
CA VAL A 193 -3.99 5.81 9.34
C VAL A 193 -3.57 5.22 7.98
N PRO A 194 -3.46 3.87 7.87
CA PRO A 194 -3.62 2.90 8.95
C PRO A 194 -2.50 3.02 9.97
N HIS A 195 -2.84 2.98 11.26
CA HIS A 195 -1.87 2.88 12.34
C HIS A 195 -2.01 1.50 12.97
N THR A 196 -0.93 0.77 13.03
CA THR A 196 -0.90 -0.58 13.61
C THR A 196 -0.16 -0.58 14.93
N ASP A 197 -0.78 -1.19 15.93
CA ASP A 197 -0.14 -1.52 17.20
C ASP A 197 -0.16 -3.04 17.41
N ILE A 198 0.99 -3.60 17.80
CA ILE A 198 1.12 -5.02 18.14
C ILE A 198 1.63 -5.13 19.57
N ASN A 199 0.78 -5.59 20.48
CA ASN A 199 1.08 -5.83 21.89
C ASN A 199 1.62 -4.57 22.64
N GLU A 200 1.32 -3.35 22.18
CA GLU A 200 1.87 -2.09 22.73
C GLU A 200 3.42 -2.04 22.73
N LYS A 201 4.04 -2.81 21.83
CA LYS A 201 5.51 -2.92 21.69
C LYS A 201 5.99 -2.51 20.31
N VAL A 202 5.22 -2.80 19.29
CA VAL A 202 5.56 -2.46 17.91
C VAL A 202 4.44 -1.60 17.35
N THR A 203 4.79 -0.39 16.96
CA THR A 203 3.86 0.54 16.32
C THR A 203 4.43 1.03 15.01
N PHE A 204 3.58 1.14 13.99
CA PHE A 204 3.95 1.72 12.70
C PHE A 204 2.72 2.23 11.97
N THR A 205 2.97 3.10 11.00
CA THR A 205 1.93 3.75 10.20
C THR A 205 2.10 3.35 8.73
N GLY A 206 0.96 3.20 8.05
CA GLY A 206 0.90 2.83 6.63
C GLY A 206 0.57 1.37 6.40
N LEU A 207 0.35 1.03 5.13
CA LEU A 207 0.13 -0.33 4.70
C LEU A 207 1.47 -1.03 4.52
N ASP A 208 1.73 -2.03 5.33
CA ASP A 208 2.86 -2.92 5.15
C ASP A 208 2.51 -4.08 4.21
N PRO A 209 3.44 -4.51 3.36
CA PRO A 209 3.32 -5.79 2.69
C PRO A 209 3.14 -6.95 3.67
N GLU A 210 2.37 -7.97 3.28
CA GLU A 210 1.99 -9.09 4.15
C GLU A 210 3.20 -9.71 4.87
N GLU A 211 4.26 -10.04 4.13
CA GLU A 211 5.45 -10.70 4.69
C GLU A 211 6.18 -9.81 5.71
N LYS A 212 6.31 -8.51 5.44
CA LYS A 212 6.89 -7.54 6.37
C LYS A 212 6.06 -7.46 7.66
N PHE A 213 4.74 -7.39 7.52
CA PHE A 213 3.82 -7.38 8.63
C PHE A 213 3.98 -8.65 9.49
N MET A 214 4.03 -9.84 8.84
CA MET A 214 4.18 -11.12 9.55
C MET A 214 5.53 -11.24 10.27
N LEU A 215 6.62 -10.69 9.72
CA LEU A 215 7.92 -10.66 10.40
C LEU A 215 7.88 -9.78 11.67
N GLN A 216 7.30 -8.60 11.60
CA GLN A 216 7.15 -7.72 12.77
C GLN A 216 6.25 -8.37 13.83
N LEU A 217 5.21 -9.08 13.42
CA LEU A 217 4.31 -9.82 14.29
C LEU A 217 5.01 -10.99 14.98
N LEU A 218 5.80 -11.76 14.24
CA LEU A 218 6.54 -12.91 14.76
C LEU A 218 7.58 -12.49 15.81
N PHE A 219 8.46 -11.56 15.43
CA PHE A 219 9.59 -11.15 16.28
C PHE A 219 9.20 -10.11 17.33
N LEU A 220 8.04 -9.47 17.20
CA LEU A 220 7.56 -8.38 18.06
C LEU A 220 8.60 -7.24 18.17
N LYS A 221 9.17 -6.88 17.00
CA LYS A 221 10.17 -5.85 16.80
C LYS A 221 9.92 -5.08 15.52
N PRO A 222 10.33 -3.80 15.43
CA PRO A 222 10.35 -3.08 14.17
C PRO A 222 11.19 -3.82 13.11
N LEU A 223 10.77 -3.77 11.86
CA LEU A 223 11.43 -4.51 10.78
C LEU A 223 12.94 -4.23 10.69
N GLU A 224 13.34 -2.99 10.86
CA GLU A 224 14.76 -2.59 10.80
C GLU A 224 15.63 -3.32 11.83
N GLU A 225 15.08 -3.55 13.03
CA GLU A 225 15.76 -4.33 14.07
C GLU A 225 15.81 -5.81 13.71
N VAL A 226 14.72 -6.37 13.16
CA VAL A 226 14.69 -7.76 12.71
C VAL A 226 15.71 -8.00 11.63
N ILE A 227 15.77 -7.15 10.60
CA ILE A 227 16.74 -7.23 9.51
C ILE A 227 18.18 -7.12 10.06
N LYS A 228 18.42 -6.17 10.96
CA LYS A 228 19.76 -5.97 11.55
C LYS A 228 20.23 -7.19 12.34
N GLU A 229 19.36 -7.82 13.12
CA GLU A 229 19.69 -9.03 13.88
C GLU A 229 19.94 -10.22 12.97
N GLN A 230 19.14 -10.39 11.91
CA GLN A 230 19.33 -11.46 10.92
C GLN A 230 20.66 -11.27 10.15
N LYS A 231 21.01 -10.02 9.79
CA LYS A 231 22.31 -9.70 9.16
C LYS A 231 23.48 -10.07 10.08
N ALA A 232 23.43 -9.65 11.32
CA ALA A 232 24.49 -9.98 12.28
C ALA A 232 24.65 -11.49 12.49
N ALA A 233 23.55 -12.23 12.56
CA ALA A 233 23.58 -13.70 12.69
C ALA A 233 24.15 -14.39 11.44
N LYS A 234 23.87 -13.87 10.23
CA LYS A 234 24.42 -14.38 8.96
C LYS A 234 25.94 -14.06 8.83
N GLU A 235 26.36 -12.88 9.23
CA GLU A 235 27.79 -12.49 9.26
C GLU A 235 28.62 -13.38 10.21
N GLU A 236 28.04 -13.77 11.36
CA GLU A 236 28.69 -14.70 12.31
C GLU A 236 28.74 -16.15 11.80
N ALA A 237 27.78 -16.56 10.96
CA ALA A 237 27.68 -17.94 10.46
C ALA A 237 28.65 -18.27 9.31
N GLN A 238 29.36 -17.30 8.70
CA GLN A 238 30.25 -17.47 7.55
C GLN A 238 29.60 -18.33 6.44
N GLU A 239 28.36 -18.04 6.01
CA GLU A 239 27.71 -18.77 4.93
C GLU A 239 28.47 -18.60 3.62
N GLU A 240 28.78 -19.71 2.94
CA GLU A 240 29.35 -19.68 1.59
C GLU A 240 28.42 -18.92 0.65
N THR A 241 28.96 -17.94 -0.06
CA THR A 241 28.21 -17.17 -1.07
C THR A 241 27.61 -18.12 -2.10
N THR A 242 26.29 -18.24 -2.13
CA THR A 242 25.59 -19.09 -3.10
C THR A 242 25.36 -18.33 -4.39
N TYR A 243 25.53 -19.04 -5.53
CA TYR A 243 25.32 -18.50 -6.87
C TYR A 243 24.15 -19.18 -7.54
N GLU A 244 23.31 -18.40 -8.21
CA GLU A 244 22.21 -18.92 -9.03
C GLU A 244 22.27 -18.31 -10.44
N ASP A 245 22.29 -19.19 -11.45
CA ASP A 245 22.35 -18.79 -12.85
C ASP A 245 20.94 -18.62 -13.42
N ILE A 246 20.65 -17.44 -13.98
CA ILE A 246 19.38 -17.09 -14.61
C ILE A 246 19.60 -16.36 -15.94
N ASP A 247 18.55 -16.24 -16.75
CA ASP A 247 18.64 -15.47 -17.99
C ASP A 247 18.43 -13.98 -17.74
N LEU A 248 17.37 -13.60 -17.01
CA LEU A 248 17.01 -12.20 -16.77
C LEU A 248 16.69 -11.96 -15.30
N ALA A 249 17.47 -11.08 -14.64
CA ALA A 249 17.10 -10.53 -13.35
C ALA A 249 16.25 -9.27 -13.54
N ILE A 250 15.10 -9.20 -12.88
CA ILE A 250 14.20 -8.05 -12.92
C ILE A 250 14.25 -7.38 -11.54
N ILE A 251 14.71 -6.13 -11.48
CA ILE A 251 14.87 -5.40 -10.23
C ILE A 251 13.72 -4.38 -10.07
N GLY A 252 12.82 -4.68 -9.15
CA GLY A 252 11.61 -3.92 -8.86
C GLY A 252 10.32 -4.68 -9.18
N GLY A 253 9.44 -4.81 -8.17
CA GLY A 253 8.16 -5.53 -8.22
C GLY A 253 6.95 -4.64 -8.51
N GLY A 254 7.16 -3.48 -9.15
CA GLY A 254 6.07 -2.64 -9.65
C GLY A 254 5.43 -3.20 -10.93
N PRO A 255 4.43 -2.50 -11.52
CA PRO A 255 3.73 -2.96 -12.73
C PRO A 255 4.65 -3.29 -13.91
N ALA A 256 5.75 -2.55 -14.07
CA ALA A 256 6.75 -2.82 -15.11
C ALA A 256 7.45 -4.16 -14.88
N GLY A 257 7.92 -4.42 -13.65
CA GLY A 257 8.61 -5.66 -13.31
C GLY A 257 7.70 -6.88 -13.37
N MET A 258 6.47 -6.78 -12.84
CA MET A 258 5.47 -7.85 -12.90
C MET A 258 5.14 -8.23 -14.35
N SER A 259 4.89 -7.24 -15.21
CA SER A 259 4.65 -7.46 -16.62
C SER A 259 5.86 -8.08 -17.32
N ALA A 260 7.06 -7.59 -17.01
CA ALA A 260 8.30 -8.14 -17.59
C ALA A 260 8.51 -9.62 -17.19
N GLY A 261 8.27 -9.99 -15.94
CA GLY A 261 8.38 -11.38 -15.47
C GLY A 261 7.47 -12.33 -16.24
N ILE A 262 6.20 -11.94 -16.42
CA ILE A 262 5.23 -12.69 -17.21
C ILE A 262 5.75 -12.90 -18.65
N TYR A 263 6.15 -11.82 -19.32
CA TYR A 263 6.58 -11.89 -20.72
C TYR A 263 7.92 -12.62 -20.91
N ALA A 264 8.88 -12.42 -20.01
CA ALA A 264 10.16 -13.13 -20.02
C ALA A 264 9.95 -14.65 -19.92
N LYS A 265 9.16 -15.10 -18.94
CA LYS A 265 8.88 -16.53 -18.76
C LYS A 265 8.10 -17.14 -19.91
N ARG A 266 7.11 -16.42 -20.44
CA ARG A 266 6.34 -16.86 -21.61
C ARG A 266 7.19 -16.97 -22.87
N SER A 267 8.28 -16.20 -22.96
CA SER A 267 9.29 -16.31 -24.05
C SER A 267 10.32 -17.42 -23.81
N GLY A 268 10.27 -18.11 -22.66
CA GLY A 268 11.16 -19.21 -22.33
C GLY A 268 12.43 -18.82 -21.56
N LEU A 269 12.54 -17.56 -21.11
CA LEU A 269 13.65 -17.14 -20.26
C LEU A 269 13.45 -17.65 -18.81
N SER A 270 14.51 -18.08 -18.15
CA SER A 270 14.54 -18.16 -16.70
C SER A 270 14.69 -16.76 -16.13
N CYS A 271 13.77 -16.35 -15.26
CA CYS A 271 13.79 -15.01 -14.69
C CYS A 271 13.31 -15.01 -13.25
N ILE A 272 13.68 -13.95 -12.54
CA ILE A 272 13.28 -13.69 -11.17
C ILE A 272 12.96 -12.20 -11.02
N ILE A 273 11.99 -11.88 -10.15
CA ILE A 273 11.71 -10.50 -9.72
C ILE A 273 12.27 -10.32 -8.31
N LEU A 274 13.15 -9.34 -8.16
CA LEU A 274 13.76 -8.95 -6.89
C LEU A 274 13.16 -7.60 -6.45
N GLU A 275 12.41 -7.61 -5.36
CA GLU A 275 11.74 -6.41 -4.83
C GLU A 275 12.24 -6.12 -3.41
N LYS A 276 12.69 -4.88 -3.16
CA LYS A 276 13.23 -4.48 -1.85
C LYS A 276 12.18 -4.31 -0.76
N GLN A 277 10.93 -4.15 -1.15
CA GLN A 277 9.78 -3.98 -0.26
C GLN A 277 8.67 -4.97 -0.66
N GLY A 278 7.42 -4.58 -0.54
CA GLY A 278 6.30 -5.34 -1.06
C GLY A 278 6.02 -5.03 -2.52
N MET A 279 5.30 -5.94 -3.16
CA MET A 279 4.89 -5.81 -4.55
C MET A 279 4.04 -4.56 -4.80
N GLY A 280 4.17 -3.98 -5.99
CA GLY A 280 3.29 -2.97 -6.53
C GLY A 280 3.86 -1.56 -6.59
N GLY A 281 4.88 -1.24 -5.79
CA GLY A 281 5.49 0.10 -5.77
C GLY A 281 4.44 1.20 -5.52
N GLN A 282 4.54 2.32 -6.24
CA GLN A 282 3.63 3.48 -6.06
C GLN A 282 2.15 3.16 -6.34
N VAL A 283 1.84 2.11 -7.10
CA VAL A 283 0.45 1.74 -7.39
C VAL A 283 -0.24 1.18 -6.15
N ALA A 284 0.46 0.40 -5.34
CA ALA A 284 -0.09 -0.10 -4.08
C ALA A 284 -0.56 1.04 -3.15
N LEU A 285 0.07 2.22 -3.29
CA LEU A 285 -0.24 3.44 -2.54
C LEU A 285 -1.28 4.35 -3.23
N THR A 286 -1.83 3.96 -4.38
CA THR A 286 -2.78 4.77 -5.13
C THR A 286 -4.21 4.45 -4.70
N PRO A 287 -4.97 5.42 -4.17
CA PRO A 287 -6.31 5.16 -3.63
C PRO A 287 -7.28 4.62 -4.66
N LYS A 288 -7.26 5.19 -5.86
CA LYS A 288 -8.23 4.91 -6.92
C LYS A 288 -7.57 4.97 -8.29
N VAL A 289 -7.79 3.95 -9.10
CA VAL A 289 -7.33 3.83 -10.48
C VAL A 289 -8.55 3.74 -11.39
N GLU A 290 -8.74 4.74 -12.28
CA GLU A 290 -9.87 4.84 -13.21
C GLU A 290 -9.43 4.78 -14.69
N ASN A 291 -8.13 4.71 -14.92
CA ASN A 291 -7.53 4.82 -16.26
C ASN A 291 -6.70 3.60 -16.67
N TYR A 292 -6.87 2.47 -15.97
CA TYR A 292 -6.27 1.19 -16.39
C TYR A 292 -7.29 0.38 -17.18
N PRO A 293 -7.07 0.11 -18.48
CA PRO A 293 -8.02 -0.61 -19.31
C PRO A 293 -8.37 -1.98 -18.74
N GLY A 294 -9.67 -2.26 -18.69
CA GLY A 294 -10.23 -3.47 -18.09
C GLY A 294 -10.91 -3.22 -16.73
N PHE A 295 -10.64 -2.07 -16.10
CA PHE A 295 -11.26 -1.67 -14.85
C PHE A 295 -11.78 -0.23 -14.96
N ALA A 296 -13.08 -0.03 -14.80
CA ALA A 296 -13.68 1.31 -14.78
C ALA A 296 -13.29 2.06 -13.49
N ASN A 297 -13.13 1.32 -12.40
CA ASN A 297 -12.69 1.79 -11.09
C ASN A 297 -12.15 0.60 -10.30
N ILE A 298 -10.92 0.71 -9.80
CA ILE A 298 -10.28 -0.29 -8.94
C ILE A 298 -9.33 0.43 -8.00
N GLN A 299 -9.12 -0.09 -6.81
CA GLN A 299 -8.10 0.44 -5.91
C GLN A 299 -6.71 -0.03 -6.35
N GLY A 300 -5.69 0.81 -6.11
CA GLY A 300 -4.33 0.52 -6.56
C GLY A 300 -3.79 -0.78 -5.99
N PHE A 301 -3.98 -1.03 -4.70
CA PHE A 301 -3.51 -2.26 -4.06
C PHE A 301 -4.24 -3.51 -4.63
N GLU A 302 -5.53 -3.41 -4.93
CA GLU A 302 -6.32 -4.49 -5.53
C GLU A 302 -5.83 -4.84 -6.94
N LEU A 303 -5.53 -3.80 -7.72
CA LEU A 303 -4.91 -3.98 -9.02
C LEU A 303 -3.53 -4.66 -8.89
N VAL A 304 -2.74 -4.28 -7.90
CA VAL A 304 -1.44 -4.90 -7.60
C VAL A 304 -1.58 -6.36 -7.20
N GLU A 305 -2.55 -6.70 -6.35
CA GLU A 305 -2.81 -8.11 -6.00
C GLU A 305 -3.17 -8.96 -7.23
N ILE A 306 -4.00 -8.42 -8.12
CA ILE A 306 -4.35 -9.11 -9.38
C ILE A 306 -3.12 -9.29 -10.27
N LEU A 307 -2.31 -8.24 -10.47
CA LEU A 307 -1.10 -8.28 -11.28
C LEU A 307 -0.03 -9.19 -10.66
N GLY A 308 0.12 -9.12 -9.34
CA GLY A 308 1.07 -9.93 -8.57
C GLY A 308 0.71 -11.41 -8.59
N ALA A 309 -0.56 -11.75 -8.37
CA ALA A 309 -1.05 -13.13 -8.47
C ALA A 309 -0.77 -13.70 -9.88
N HIS A 310 -1.06 -12.93 -10.92
CA HIS A 310 -0.76 -13.34 -12.30
C HIS A 310 0.74 -13.52 -12.54
N ALA A 311 1.58 -12.64 -12.01
CA ALA A 311 3.04 -12.76 -12.17
C ALA A 311 3.61 -14.00 -11.45
N ARG A 312 3.10 -14.34 -10.26
CA ARG A 312 3.50 -15.53 -9.49
C ARG A 312 3.19 -16.85 -10.19
N GLU A 313 2.21 -16.89 -11.10
CA GLU A 313 1.95 -18.08 -11.93
C GLU A 313 3.11 -18.36 -12.93
N TYR A 314 3.93 -17.37 -13.23
CA TYR A 314 4.98 -17.47 -14.25
C TYR A 314 6.39 -17.42 -13.68
N THR A 315 6.66 -16.62 -12.65
CA THR A 315 8.02 -16.39 -12.17
C THR A 315 8.09 -16.27 -10.66
N ASP A 316 9.23 -16.65 -10.10
CA ASP A 316 9.51 -16.43 -8.70
C ASP A 316 9.66 -14.93 -8.41
N ILE A 317 9.06 -14.50 -7.31
CA ILE A 317 9.11 -13.12 -6.85
C ILE A 317 9.67 -13.14 -5.42
N HIS A 318 10.86 -12.57 -5.27
CA HIS A 318 11.48 -12.41 -3.97
C HIS A 318 11.21 -11.00 -3.48
N GLN A 319 10.32 -10.88 -2.52
CA GLN A 319 10.06 -9.66 -1.77
C GLN A 319 11.11 -9.52 -0.66
N PHE A 320 11.36 -8.28 -0.22
CA PHE A 320 12.41 -7.92 0.75
C PHE A 320 13.83 -8.35 0.33
N ALA A 321 14.01 -8.65 -0.94
CA ALA A 321 15.28 -8.98 -1.56
C ALA A 321 15.92 -7.71 -2.15
N GLU A 322 16.47 -6.86 -1.31
CA GLU A 322 17.16 -5.66 -1.76
C GLU A 322 18.42 -6.02 -2.53
N VAL A 323 18.54 -5.49 -3.75
CA VAL A 323 19.76 -5.59 -4.53
C VAL A 323 20.75 -4.53 -4.05
N SER A 324 21.77 -4.96 -3.34
CA SER A 324 22.79 -4.07 -2.76
C SER A 324 23.89 -3.68 -3.74
N ASP A 325 24.19 -4.56 -4.72
CA ASP A 325 25.22 -4.32 -5.72
C ASP A 325 24.90 -5.01 -7.07
N VAL A 326 25.42 -4.43 -8.15
CA VAL A 326 25.35 -4.99 -9.50
C VAL A 326 26.72 -4.85 -10.16
N LYS A 327 27.20 -5.94 -10.79
CA LYS A 327 28.53 -5.98 -11.38
C LYS A 327 28.47 -6.51 -12.80
N TYR A 328 28.83 -5.65 -13.75
CA TYR A 328 28.87 -6.02 -15.16
C TYR A 328 30.03 -6.95 -15.48
N GLY A 329 29.79 -8.00 -16.27
CA GLY A 329 30.76 -8.99 -16.69
C GLY A 329 30.24 -9.91 -17.81
N PRO A 330 30.89 -11.07 -18.05
CA PRO A 330 30.37 -12.09 -18.98
C PRO A 330 28.92 -12.49 -18.63
N ARG A 331 28.61 -12.62 -17.37
CA ARG A 331 27.29 -12.53 -16.77
C ARG A 331 27.25 -11.30 -15.85
N ILE A 332 26.08 -10.78 -15.59
CA ILE A 332 25.89 -9.67 -14.66
C ILE A 332 25.60 -10.28 -13.29
N ASP A 333 26.45 -9.98 -12.31
CA ASP A 333 26.25 -10.41 -10.93
C ASP A 333 25.32 -9.42 -10.23
N ILE A 334 24.24 -9.93 -9.66
CA ILE A 334 23.23 -9.17 -8.89
C ILE A 334 23.29 -9.68 -7.46
N THR A 335 23.80 -8.86 -6.53
CA THR A 335 24.03 -9.22 -5.13
C THR A 335 22.82 -8.85 -4.29
N THR A 336 22.24 -9.84 -3.62
CA THR A 336 21.27 -9.68 -2.54
C THR A 336 21.88 -10.12 -1.21
N GLU A 337 21.12 -10.02 -0.12
CA GLU A 337 21.59 -10.53 1.19
C GLU A 337 21.74 -12.06 1.22
N GLU A 338 20.93 -12.78 0.44
CA GLU A 338 20.90 -14.24 0.50
C GLU A 338 21.88 -14.90 -0.45
N LYS A 339 22.00 -14.36 -1.69
CA LYS A 339 22.82 -14.96 -2.75
C LYS A 339 23.18 -13.97 -3.83
N ILE A 340 24.03 -14.41 -4.74
CA ILE A 340 24.36 -13.69 -5.97
C ILE A 340 23.69 -14.39 -7.16
N TYR A 341 22.82 -13.65 -7.86
CA TYR A 341 22.26 -14.10 -9.13
C TYR A 341 23.21 -13.72 -10.26
N ARG A 342 23.58 -14.70 -11.10
CA ARG A 342 24.39 -14.47 -12.29
C ARG A 342 23.51 -14.50 -13.52
N ALA A 343 23.11 -13.32 -14.00
CA ALA A 343 22.17 -13.17 -15.09
C ALA A 343 22.86 -12.93 -16.44
N LYS A 344 22.22 -13.35 -17.54
CA LYS A 344 22.62 -12.93 -18.89
C LYS A 344 22.38 -11.44 -19.08
N GLY A 345 21.29 -10.92 -18.51
CA GLY A 345 20.95 -9.50 -18.51
C GLY A 345 20.13 -9.08 -17.30
N VAL A 346 19.98 -7.78 -17.14
CA VAL A 346 19.22 -7.16 -16.03
C VAL A 346 18.22 -6.13 -16.56
N LEU A 347 17.00 -6.15 -16.01
CA LEU A 347 15.98 -5.14 -16.23
C LEU A 347 15.80 -4.29 -14.96
N LEU A 348 16.08 -3.01 -15.08
CA LEU A 348 15.89 -2.02 -14.04
C LEU A 348 14.45 -1.49 -14.10
N ALA A 349 13.58 -1.96 -13.18
CA ALA A 349 12.20 -1.54 -13.00
C ALA A 349 12.01 -0.86 -11.63
N THR A 350 13.05 -0.16 -11.16
CA THR A 350 13.22 0.37 -9.81
C THR A 350 12.31 1.55 -9.46
N GLY A 351 11.61 2.12 -10.46
CA GLY A 351 10.62 3.17 -10.29
C GLY A 351 11.16 4.49 -9.76
N VAL A 352 10.35 5.17 -8.97
CA VAL A 352 10.64 6.50 -8.41
C VAL A 352 10.28 6.57 -6.94
N ASN A 353 10.95 7.43 -6.17
CA ASN A 353 10.59 7.75 -4.80
C ASN A 353 9.92 9.13 -4.71
N VAL A 354 9.11 9.33 -3.68
CA VAL A 354 8.57 10.64 -3.31
C VAL A 354 9.73 11.57 -2.95
N ARG A 355 9.67 12.79 -3.46
CA ARG A 355 10.68 13.80 -3.13
C ARG A 355 10.32 14.46 -1.80
N MET A 356 11.24 14.37 -0.84
CA MET A 356 11.15 15.05 0.44
C MET A 356 11.54 16.53 0.32
N LEU A 357 11.05 17.37 1.24
CA LEU A 357 11.47 18.78 1.34
C LEU A 357 12.93 18.88 1.82
N GLY A 358 13.35 17.95 2.69
CA GLY A 358 14.67 17.93 3.31
C GLY A 358 14.85 19.05 4.34
N VAL A 359 13.77 19.40 5.06
CA VAL A 359 13.74 20.48 6.03
C VAL A 359 13.65 19.95 7.46
N PRO A 360 14.18 20.67 8.47
CA PRO A 360 13.98 20.32 9.87
C PRO A 360 12.51 20.11 10.19
N GLY A 361 12.19 19.05 10.94
CA GLY A 361 10.85 18.68 11.33
C GLY A 361 10.12 17.73 10.36
N GLU A 362 10.55 17.60 9.10
CA GLU A 362 9.86 16.74 8.13
C GLU A 362 9.83 15.27 8.60
N ASP A 363 10.98 14.71 8.94
CA ASP A 363 11.07 13.32 9.43
C ASP A 363 10.45 13.16 10.83
N LYS A 364 10.67 14.15 11.73
CA LYS A 364 10.14 14.12 13.09
C LYS A 364 8.61 14.02 13.13
N PHE A 365 7.95 14.75 12.24
CA PHE A 365 6.50 14.86 12.22
C PHE A 365 5.85 13.99 11.14
N TYR A 366 6.60 13.09 10.49
CA TYR A 366 5.99 12.12 9.56
C TYR A 366 4.98 11.25 10.30
N GLY A 367 3.71 11.28 9.85
CA GLY A 367 2.58 10.64 10.55
C GLY A 367 2.03 11.43 11.76
N HIS A 368 2.65 12.57 12.12
CA HIS A 368 2.24 13.46 13.20
C HIS A 368 2.04 14.91 12.73
N GLY A 369 1.50 15.08 11.53
CA GLY A 369 1.26 16.36 10.88
C GLY A 369 2.12 16.62 9.65
N VAL A 370 2.98 15.68 9.23
CA VAL A 370 3.58 15.66 7.88
C VAL A 370 3.07 14.44 7.14
N SER A 371 2.55 14.66 5.93
CA SER A 371 2.00 13.60 5.08
C SER A 371 2.34 13.82 3.61
N TYR A 372 2.36 12.74 2.83
CA TYR A 372 2.52 12.72 1.37
C TYR A 372 1.23 12.28 0.65
N CYS A 373 0.12 12.08 1.40
CA CYS A 373 -1.15 11.61 0.86
C CYS A 373 -2.32 12.37 1.50
N ALA A 374 -2.81 13.41 0.85
CA ALA A 374 -3.95 14.17 1.34
C ALA A 374 -5.25 13.36 1.42
N THR A 375 -5.44 12.42 0.50
CA THR A 375 -6.63 11.54 0.49
C THR A 375 -6.63 10.57 1.68
N CYS A 376 -5.45 10.12 2.13
CA CYS A 376 -5.31 9.20 3.26
C CYS A 376 -5.58 9.91 4.59
N ASP A 377 -4.91 11.03 4.81
CA ASP A 377 -4.77 11.63 6.13
C ASP A 377 -5.62 12.90 6.31
N GLY A 378 -6.19 13.44 5.22
CA GLY A 378 -6.92 14.71 5.26
C GLY A 378 -8.08 14.75 6.27
N ASN A 379 -8.77 13.62 6.46
CA ASN A 379 -9.91 13.56 7.38
C ASN A 379 -9.57 13.84 8.84
N PHE A 380 -8.35 13.53 9.30
CA PHE A 380 -7.92 13.82 10.68
C PHE A 380 -7.88 15.31 10.99
N TYR A 381 -7.77 16.12 9.96
CA TYR A 381 -7.57 17.57 10.07
C TYR A 381 -8.82 18.38 9.70
N LYS A 382 -10.02 17.74 9.67
CA LYS A 382 -11.29 18.44 9.42
C LYS A 382 -11.48 19.61 10.37
N GLY A 383 -11.80 20.78 9.79
CA GLY A 383 -11.96 22.02 10.57
C GLY A 383 -10.65 22.68 10.99
N GLY A 384 -9.52 22.03 10.74
CA GLY A 384 -8.18 22.54 10.98
C GLY A 384 -7.58 23.27 9.78
N LYS A 385 -6.23 23.41 9.79
CA LYS A 385 -5.45 24.13 8.79
C LYS A 385 -4.43 23.23 8.14
N ALA A 386 -4.30 23.30 6.82
CA ALA A 386 -3.34 22.51 6.05
C ALA A 386 -2.50 23.41 5.13
N ILE A 387 -1.21 23.07 5.05
CA ILE A 387 -0.30 23.61 4.03
C ILE A 387 -0.05 22.50 3.01
N VAL A 388 -0.25 22.79 1.73
CA VAL A 388 0.15 21.91 0.61
C VAL A 388 1.38 22.52 -0.07
N VAL A 389 2.49 21.80 -0.09
CA VAL A 389 3.73 22.27 -0.70
C VAL A 389 3.85 21.68 -2.10
N GLY A 390 3.77 22.54 -3.12
CA GLY A 390 3.91 22.10 -4.51
C GLY A 390 3.27 23.03 -5.52
N GLY A 391 3.22 22.61 -6.79
CA GLY A 391 2.63 23.40 -7.89
C GLY A 391 2.42 22.59 -9.17
N GLY A 392 2.39 21.28 -9.07
CA GLY A 392 1.98 20.34 -10.12
C GLY A 392 0.52 19.87 -9.92
N ASN A 393 0.05 18.99 -10.80
CA ASN A 393 -1.32 18.43 -10.75
C ASN A 393 -1.63 17.85 -9.37
N THR A 394 -0.75 17.03 -8.82
CA THR A 394 -0.93 16.41 -7.50
C THR A 394 -1.20 17.46 -6.42
N ALA A 395 -0.34 18.47 -6.30
CA ALA A 395 -0.49 19.51 -5.27
C ALA A 395 -1.83 20.24 -5.36
N LEU A 396 -2.30 20.57 -6.57
CA LEU A 396 -3.57 21.26 -6.74
C LEU A 396 -4.78 20.34 -6.51
N THR A 397 -4.68 19.07 -6.89
CA THR A 397 -5.70 18.07 -6.59
C THR A 397 -5.84 17.84 -5.08
N ASP A 398 -4.71 17.70 -4.38
CA ASP A 398 -4.66 17.55 -2.93
C ASP A 398 -5.28 18.77 -2.22
N ALA A 399 -4.90 19.99 -2.66
CA ALA A 399 -5.43 21.22 -2.09
C ALA A 399 -6.96 21.35 -2.27
N LEU A 400 -7.48 20.96 -3.43
CA LEU A 400 -8.92 20.94 -3.69
C LEU A 400 -9.63 19.89 -2.82
N HIS A 401 -9.04 18.70 -2.68
CA HIS A 401 -9.58 17.64 -1.82
C HIS A 401 -9.70 18.10 -0.36
N LEU A 402 -8.63 18.64 0.21
CA LEU A 402 -8.60 19.15 1.58
C LEU A 402 -9.63 20.27 1.78
N LYS A 403 -9.74 21.19 0.81
CA LYS A 403 -10.76 22.25 0.84
C LYS A 403 -12.18 21.69 0.88
N HIS A 404 -12.46 20.64 0.09
CA HIS A 404 -13.77 19.96 0.09
C HIS A 404 -14.05 19.21 1.41
N LEU A 405 -13.03 18.79 2.14
CA LEU A 405 -13.16 18.23 3.49
C LEU A 405 -13.44 19.30 4.58
N GLY A 406 -13.46 20.59 4.21
CA GLY A 406 -13.68 21.70 5.15
C GLY A 406 -12.42 22.15 5.89
N ILE A 407 -11.23 21.85 5.36
CA ILE A 407 -9.94 22.25 5.92
C ILE A 407 -9.52 23.59 5.32
N GLU A 408 -9.05 24.51 6.15
CA GLU A 408 -8.45 25.77 5.71
C GLU A 408 -7.12 25.48 5.02
N THR A 409 -7.11 25.52 3.68
CA THR A 409 -5.99 25.03 2.89
C THR A 409 -5.21 26.18 2.28
N THR A 410 -3.88 26.15 2.42
CA THR A 410 -2.93 27.08 1.80
C THR A 410 -1.95 26.31 0.92
N VAL A 411 -1.73 26.76 -0.32
CA VAL A 411 -0.70 26.20 -1.20
C VAL A 411 0.56 27.06 -1.12
N VAL A 412 1.70 26.46 -0.81
CA VAL A 412 3.01 27.12 -0.85
C VAL A 412 3.75 26.69 -2.12
N HIS A 413 4.07 27.64 -2.99
CA HIS A 413 4.73 27.37 -4.25
C HIS A 413 5.97 28.23 -4.46
N ARG A 414 7.09 27.57 -4.83
CA ARG A 414 8.41 28.23 -5.02
C ARG A 414 8.51 29.16 -6.23
N GLY A 415 7.60 29.05 -7.18
CA GLY A 415 7.56 29.86 -8.41
C GLY A 415 6.44 30.88 -8.40
N ASP A 416 6.36 31.63 -9.48
CA ASP A 416 5.34 32.66 -9.74
C ASP A 416 4.14 32.14 -10.54
N LYS A 417 4.18 30.87 -10.95
CA LYS A 417 3.11 30.20 -11.71
C LYS A 417 3.13 28.69 -11.48
N PHE A 418 1.97 28.07 -11.50
CA PHE A 418 1.84 26.62 -11.44
C PHE A 418 2.27 25.92 -12.74
N ARG A 419 2.72 24.67 -12.61
CA ARG A 419 2.95 23.75 -13.73
C ARG A 419 1.77 22.81 -13.97
N ALA A 420 0.78 22.85 -13.09
CA ALA A 420 -0.44 22.05 -13.17
C ALA A 420 -1.29 22.44 -14.39
N GLU A 421 -2.20 21.56 -14.77
CA GLU A 421 -3.18 21.80 -15.81
C GLU A 421 -4.06 23.02 -15.51
N LYS A 422 -4.45 23.74 -16.56
CA LYS A 422 -5.22 24.99 -16.43
C LYS A 422 -6.54 24.78 -15.69
N VAL A 423 -7.21 23.65 -15.92
CA VAL A 423 -8.48 23.31 -15.26
C VAL A 423 -8.34 23.23 -13.74
N LEU A 424 -7.25 22.67 -13.24
CA LEU A 424 -6.96 22.60 -11.80
C LEU A 424 -6.63 23.98 -11.22
N GLN A 425 -5.84 24.79 -11.96
CA GLN A 425 -5.55 26.16 -11.56
C GLN A 425 -6.82 27.00 -11.42
N ASP A 426 -7.73 26.89 -12.40
CA ASP A 426 -9.00 27.61 -12.39
C ASP A 426 -9.91 27.13 -11.25
N SER A 427 -9.87 25.85 -10.89
CA SER A 427 -10.60 25.29 -9.75
C SER A 427 -10.06 25.79 -8.41
N VAL A 428 -8.75 25.78 -8.21
CA VAL A 428 -8.10 26.34 -6.99
C VAL A 428 -8.46 27.81 -6.78
N ASN A 429 -8.44 28.60 -7.86
CA ASN A 429 -8.82 30.01 -7.81
C ASN A 429 -10.32 30.20 -7.48
N ARG A 430 -11.21 29.36 -8.04
CA ARG A 430 -12.66 29.39 -7.81
C ARG A 430 -13.01 29.05 -6.37
N GLU A 431 -12.34 28.05 -5.79
CA GLU A 431 -12.52 27.64 -4.40
C GLU A 431 -11.87 28.61 -3.40
N GLY A 432 -11.18 29.65 -3.86
CA GLY A 432 -10.57 30.65 -3.02
C GLY A 432 -9.46 30.11 -2.12
N ILE A 433 -8.74 29.09 -2.59
CA ILE A 433 -7.59 28.54 -1.84
C ILE A 433 -6.46 29.56 -1.85
N GLU A 434 -5.93 29.86 -0.67
CA GLU A 434 -4.81 30.77 -0.51
C GLU A 434 -3.55 30.21 -1.17
N ILE A 435 -2.78 31.07 -1.87
CA ILE A 435 -1.54 30.70 -2.52
C ILE A 435 -0.43 31.64 -2.08
N ILE A 436 0.63 31.08 -1.51
CA ILE A 436 1.85 31.80 -1.17
C ILE A 436 2.88 31.52 -2.26
N TRP A 437 3.00 32.49 -3.17
CA TRP A 437 3.91 32.43 -4.31
C TRP A 437 5.36 32.74 -3.93
N ASN A 438 6.31 32.28 -4.77
CA ASN A 438 7.75 32.54 -4.63
C ASN A 438 8.30 32.20 -3.25
N SER A 439 7.79 31.15 -2.62
CA SER A 439 8.05 30.82 -1.23
C SER A 439 8.40 29.35 -1.04
N LEU A 440 9.24 29.07 -0.06
CA LEU A 440 9.67 27.74 0.35
C LEU A 440 9.28 27.51 1.81
N VAL A 441 8.80 26.33 2.13
CA VAL A 441 8.78 25.84 3.52
C VAL A 441 10.21 25.45 3.87
N THR A 442 10.74 25.99 4.96
CA THR A 442 12.13 25.79 5.39
C THR A 442 12.26 25.10 6.72
N GLU A 443 11.16 25.00 7.48
CA GLU A 443 11.11 24.27 8.75
C GLU A 443 9.65 23.92 9.05
N ILE A 444 9.42 22.78 9.66
CA ILE A 444 8.13 22.35 10.21
C ILE A 444 8.28 22.31 11.73
N ILE A 445 7.41 23.04 12.42
CA ILE A 445 7.56 23.38 13.83
C ILE A 445 6.41 22.79 14.63
N GLY A 446 6.72 22.23 15.79
CA GLY A 446 5.78 21.68 16.75
C GLY A 446 6.49 20.97 17.89
N ASP A 447 5.72 20.47 18.84
CA ASP A 447 6.26 19.66 19.93
C ASP A 447 5.98 18.17 19.66
N ASP A 448 4.80 17.66 19.97
CA ASP A 448 4.41 16.26 19.66
C ASP A 448 3.79 16.13 18.25
N GLN A 449 3.17 17.20 17.76
CA GLN A 449 2.54 17.30 16.43
C GLN A 449 2.95 18.61 15.75
N VAL A 450 2.62 18.74 14.47
CA VAL A 450 2.82 19.99 13.73
C VAL A 450 1.91 21.08 14.29
N GLU A 451 2.47 22.26 14.57
CA GLU A 451 1.75 23.45 15.04
C GLU A 451 1.88 24.61 14.03
N SER A 452 2.98 24.67 13.30
CA SER A 452 3.23 25.71 12.32
C SER A 452 4.32 25.31 11.32
N ALA A 453 4.43 26.07 10.23
CA ALA A 453 5.55 25.95 9.29
C ALA A 453 6.20 27.33 9.07
N ARG A 454 7.53 27.32 8.99
CA ARG A 454 8.33 28.47 8.60
C ARG A 454 8.41 28.54 7.09
N ILE A 455 7.99 29.65 6.53
CA ILE A 455 7.95 29.90 5.09
C ILE A 455 8.82 31.12 4.80
N ILE A 456 9.74 30.99 3.85
CA ILE A 456 10.58 32.10 3.41
C ILE A 456 10.23 32.44 1.97
N ASN A 457 9.89 33.71 1.75
CA ASN A 457 9.66 34.25 0.41
C ASN A 457 11.00 34.58 -0.26
N LYS A 458 11.00 34.63 -1.59
CA LYS A 458 12.18 34.94 -2.42
C LYS A 458 12.83 36.30 -2.09
N ASP A 459 12.08 37.27 -1.57
CA ASP A 459 12.60 38.57 -1.12
C ASP A 459 13.22 38.52 0.29
N GLY A 460 13.25 37.35 0.93
CA GLY A 460 13.77 37.13 2.28
C GLY A 460 12.74 37.36 3.39
N THR A 461 11.50 37.71 3.07
CA THR A 461 10.43 37.81 4.07
C THR A 461 10.12 36.46 4.66
N GLU A 462 10.14 36.37 5.98
CA GLU A 462 9.81 35.17 6.75
C GLU A 462 8.36 35.24 7.27
N ILE A 463 7.65 34.14 7.14
CA ILE A 463 6.29 33.95 7.65
C ILE A 463 6.27 32.66 8.48
N ILE A 464 5.81 32.75 9.71
CA ILE A 464 5.42 31.56 10.48
C ILE A 464 3.91 31.43 10.32
N LYS A 465 3.47 30.33 9.70
CA LYS A 465 2.06 30.09 9.42
C LYS A 465 1.57 28.92 10.26
N ASP A 466 0.57 29.18 11.10
CA ASP A 466 -0.09 28.14 11.88
C ASP A 466 -0.71 27.10 10.93
N THR A 467 -0.48 25.85 11.23
CA THR A 467 -1.01 24.71 10.47
C THR A 467 -0.99 23.47 11.33
N ASP A 468 -1.97 22.59 11.16
CA ASP A 468 -2.04 21.31 11.85
C ASP A 468 -1.37 20.21 11.03
N VAL A 469 -1.19 20.45 9.69
CA VAL A 469 -0.59 19.47 8.80
C VAL A 469 0.10 20.12 7.59
N VAL A 470 1.20 19.52 7.15
CA VAL A 470 1.93 19.86 5.93
C VAL A 470 1.87 18.67 4.97
N PHE A 471 1.16 18.84 3.84
CA PHE A 471 1.16 17.86 2.75
C PHE A 471 2.24 18.19 1.73
N VAL A 472 3.18 17.25 1.54
CA VAL A 472 4.33 17.44 0.65
C VAL A 472 4.05 16.84 -0.73
N ALA A 473 3.84 17.69 -1.74
CA ALA A 473 3.47 17.32 -3.11
C ALA A 473 4.43 17.92 -4.16
N ILE A 474 5.76 17.69 -3.99
CA ILE A 474 6.82 18.33 -4.80
C ILE A 474 7.42 17.44 -5.89
N GLY A 475 6.88 16.24 -6.10
CA GLY A 475 7.27 15.34 -7.19
C GLY A 475 8.10 14.15 -6.75
N HIS A 476 8.83 13.55 -7.72
CA HIS A 476 9.51 12.27 -7.57
C HIS A 476 10.97 12.34 -7.99
N THR A 477 11.78 11.42 -7.48
CA THR A 477 13.18 11.19 -7.89
C THR A 477 13.29 9.75 -8.40
N ALA A 478 13.93 9.57 -9.56
CA ALA A 478 14.16 8.25 -10.12
C ALA A 478 15.18 7.46 -9.29
N ASN A 479 14.95 6.16 -9.09
CA ASN A 479 15.85 5.27 -8.36
C ASN A 479 16.91 4.72 -9.31
N THR A 480 18.00 5.46 -9.48
CA THR A 480 19.04 5.21 -10.50
C THR A 480 20.37 4.69 -9.96
N GLU A 481 20.48 4.42 -8.67
CA GLU A 481 21.73 4.04 -8.00
C GLU A 481 22.37 2.79 -8.64
N LEU A 482 21.57 1.78 -8.99
CA LEU A 482 22.06 0.57 -9.66
C LEU A 482 22.40 0.83 -11.14
N ALA A 483 21.65 1.72 -11.79
CA ALA A 483 21.96 2.14 -13.18
C ALA A 483 23.31 2.87 -13.24
N GLU A 484 23.60 3.73 -12.27
CA GLU A 484 24.87 4.46 -12.17
C GLU A 484 26.05 3.49 -11.94
N LYS A 485 25.89 2.48 -11.07
CA LYS A 485 26.89 1.42 -10.84
C LYS A 485 27.20 0.62 -12.12
N LEU A 486 26.20 0.42 -12.98
CA LEU A 486 26.35 -0.23 -14.29
C LEU A 486 26.88 0.70 -15.39
N GLY A 487 27.06 2.00 -15.10
CA GLY A 487 27.51 2.99 -16.08
C GLY A 487 26.44 3.35 -17.12
N VAL A 488 25.17 3.19 -16.80
CA VAL A 488 24.04 3.53 -17.66
C VAL A 488 23.90 5.05 -17.81
N GLU A 489 23.70 5.51 -19.06
CA GLU A 489 23.50 6.93 -19.36
C GLU A 489 22.15 7.43 -18.80
N LEU A 490 22.20 8.51 -18.02
CA LEU A 490 21.01 9.20 -17.54
C LEU A 490 20.66 10.39 -18.43
N ARG A 491 19.40 10.73 -18.48
CA ARG A 491 18.88 11.98 -19.07
C ARG A 491 19.25 13.16 -18.18
N SER A 492 19.17 14.37 -18.70
CA SER A 492 19.46 15.62 -17.96
C SER A 492 18.51 15.85 -16.76
N ASP A 493 17.36 15.19 -16.73
CA ASP A 493 16.38 15.23 -15.64
C ASP A 493 16.55 14.10 -14.61
N GLY A 494 17.62 13.28 -14.74
CA GLY A 494 18.00 12.23 -13.79
C GLY A 494 17.33 10.87 -14.02
N PHE A 495 16.55 10.69 -15.09
CA PHE A 495 15.92 9.41 -15.43
C PHE A 495 16.84 8.57 -16.34
N ILE A 496 16.66 7.25 -16.34
CA ILE A 496 17.41 6.35 -17.21
C ILE A 496 17.04 6.62 -18.67
N LYS A 497 18.05 6.80 -19.52
CA LYS A 497 17.87 6.95 -20.96
C LYS A 497 17.72 5.58 -21.60
N VAL A 498 16.61 5.38 -22.31
CA VAL A 498 16.32 4.15 -23.07
C VAL A 498 15.95 4.46 -24.52
N ASP A 499 16.12 3.49 -25.39
CA ASP A 499 15.56 3.51 -26.74
C ASP A 499 14.08 3.07 -26.75
N PRO A 500 13.37 3.13 -27.88
CA PRO A 500 11.97 2.68 -27.96
C PRO A 500 11.75 1.20 -27.62
N THR A 501 12.79 0.39 -27.62
CA THR A 501 12.77 -1.03 -27.26
C THR A 501 13.22 -1.30 -25.82
N GLN A 502 13.38 -0.26 -25.02
CA GLN A 502 13.77 -0.28 -23.60
C GLN A 502 15.24 -0.70 -23.34
N ARG A 503 16.12 -0.67 -24.37
CA ARG A 503 17.56 -0.85 -24.16
C ARG A 503 18.16 0.42 -23.57
N THR A 504 19.08 0.26 -22.63
CA THR A 504 19.90 1.35 -22.10
C THR A 504 21.15 1.57 -22.97
N SER A 505 22.05 2.44 -22.53
CA SER A 505 23.37 2.64 -23.15
C SER A 505 24.36 1.48 -22.91
N VAL A 506 23.99 0.51 -22.06
CA VAL A 506 24.83 -0.64 -21.69
C VAL A 506 24.18 -1.92 -22.21
N ASP A 507 24.96 -2.74 -22.95
CA ASP A 507 24.46 -3.99 -23.50
C ASP A 507 23.91 -4.93 -22.43
N ARG A 508 22.78 -5.60 -22.72
CA ARG A 508 22.10 -6.53 -21.83
C ARG A 508 21.56 -5.88 -20.54
N VAL A 509 21.52 -4.54 -20.50
CA VAL A 509 20.89 -3.76 -19.44
C VAL A 509 19.70 -3.02 -20.02
N TYR A 510 18.53 -3.29 -19.47
CA TYR A 510 17.25 -2.72 -19.89
C TYR A 510 16.67 -1.88 -18.76
N ALA A 511 15.77 -0.96 -19.08
CA ALA A 511 15.01 -0.24 -18.05
C ALA A 511 13.57 0.01 -18.49
N ALA A 512 12.62 -0.08 -17.56
CA ALA A 512 11.21 0.07 -17.85
C ALA A 512 10.45 0.71 -16.68
N GLY A 513 9.33 1.36 -16.98
CA GLY A 513 8.48 2.03 -16.01
C GLY A 513 8.99 3.42 -15.65
N ASP A 514 8.55 3.92 -14.51
CA ASP A 514 8.74 5.31 -14.11
C ASP A 514 10.21 5.74 -14.02
N VAL A 515 11.12 4.82 -13.79
CA VAL A 515 12.56 5.07 -13.75
C VAL A 515 13.12 5.61 -15.07
N THR A 516 12.44 5.37 -16.20
CA THR A 516 12.81 5.89 -17.53
C THR A 516 12.25 7.30 -17.80
N GLY A 517 11.38 7.80 -16.92
CA GLY A 517 10.69 9.08 -17.09
C GLY A 517 9.54 8.99 -18.12
N GLY A 518 9.21 10.09 -18.76
CA GLY A 518 8.12 10.15 -19.74
C GLY A 518 6.73 10.14 -19.10
N VAL A 519 5.81 9.38 -19.72
CA VAL A 519 4.43 9.24 -19.21
C VAL A 519 4.41 8.19 -18.12
N ARG A 520 4.31 8.62 -16.88
CA ARG A 520 4.28 7.76 -15.67
C ARG A 520 2.86 7.34 -15.37
N GLN A 521 2.45 6.27 -16.02
CA GLN A 521 1.13 5.65 -15.85
C GLN A 521 1.31 4.13 -15.72
N ILE A 522 0.38 3.47 -15.04
CA ILE A 522 0.42 2.01 -14.83
C ILE A 522 0.47 1.29 -16.16
N ILE A 523 -0.37 1.68 -17.11
CA ILE A 523 -0.45 1.05 -18.44
C ILE A 523 0.84 1.22 -19.26
N THR A 524 1.48 2.39 -19.18
CA THR A 524 2.77 2.60 -19.87
C THR A 524 3.88 1.79 -19.22
N ALA A 525 3.90 1.69 -17.89
CA ALA A 525 4.87 0.88 -17.16
C ALA A 525 4.72 -0.61 -17.51
N THR A 526 3.50 -1.17 -17.54
CA THR A 526 3.26 -2.56 -17.95
C THR A 526 3.69 -2.80 -19.39
N GLY A 527 3.35 -1.89 -20.32
CA GLY A 527 3.76 -1.98 -21.72
C GLY A 527 5.28 -1.94 -21.91
N GLN A 528 5.98 -1.06 -21.20
CA GLN A 528 7.44 -0.97 -21.23
C GLN A 528 8.11 -2.22 -20.64
N GLY A 529 7.59 -2.78 -19.54
CA GLY A 529 8.07 -4.03 -18.97
C GLY A 529 7.98 -5.20 -19.95
N ALA A 530 6.83 -5.34 -20.61
CA ALA A 530 6.63 -6.34 -21.66
C ALA A 530 7.62 -6.16 -22.83
N ALA A 531 7.78 -4.93 -23.32
CA ALA A 531 8.71 -4.61 -24.41
C ALA A 531 10.16 -4.94 -24.02
N ALA A 532 10.59 -4.56 -22.81
CA ALA A 532 11.94 -4.85 -22.31
C ALA A 532 12.23 -6.36 -22.24
N ALA A 533 11.28 -7.14 -21.74
CA ALA A 533 11.43 -8.61 -21.63
C ALA A 533 11.54 -9.28 -23.01
N LEU A 534 10.71 -8.88 -23.99
CA LEU A 534 10.78 -9.38 -25.35
C LEU A 534 12.10 -8.98 -26.03
N THR A 535 12.55 -7.74 -25.81
CA THR A 535 13.83 -7.26 -26.31
C THR A 535 15.00 -8.07 -25.73
N ALA A 536 14.96 -8.35 -24.42
CA ALA A 536 15.97 -9.19 -23.77
C ALA A 536 16.02 -10.60 -24.37
N PHE A 537 14.84 -11.19 -24.63
CA PHE A 537 14.75 -12.49 -25.29
C PHE A 537 15.41 -12.47 -26.70
N ASP A 538 15.08 -11.48 -27.53
CA ASP A 538 15.65 -11.35 -28.85
C ASP A 538 17.17 -11.17 -28.81
N ASP A 539 17.67 -10.36 -27.87
CA ASP A 539 19.10 -10.13 -27.72
C ASP A 539 19.85 -11.39 -27.25
N PHE A 540 19.28 -12.11 -26.26
CA PHE A 540 19.91 -13.33 -25.76
C PHE A 540 19.91 -14.43 -26.80
N THR A 541 18.87 -14.58 -27.61
CA THR A 541 18.82 -15.52 -28.72
C THR A 541 19.92 -15.21 -29.74
N ARG A 542 20.12 -13.96 -30.13
CA ARG A 542 21.17 -13.56 -31.05
C ARG A 542 22.58 -13.72 -30.46
N LEU A 543 22.80 -13.26 -29.22
CA LEU A 543 24.14 -13.22 -28.62
C LEU A 543 24.66 -14.60 -28.17
N PHE A 544 23.76 -15.52 -27.79
CA PHE A 544 24.14 -16.80 -27.20
C PHE A 544 23.93 -17.99 -28.17
N ASP A 545 23.09 -17.89 -29.23
CA ASP A 545 22.98 -18.88 -30.28
C ASP A 545 24.16 -18.81 -31.27
N ASP A 546 24.69 -17.62 -31.56
CA ASP A 546 25.88 -17.48 -32.42
C ASP A 546 27.13 -18.12 -31.80
N THR A 547 27.21 -18.27 -30.48
CA THR A 547 28.33 -19.00 -29.83
C THR A 547 28.23 -20.50 -29.99
N GLN A 548 27.05 -21.10 -30.20
CA GLN A 548 26.90 -22.53 -30.52
C GLN A 548 27.13 -22.85 -31.99
N ASN A 549 26.98 -21.87 -32.89
CA ASN A 549 27.26 -22.05 -34.31
C ASN A 549 28.73 -21.84 -34.70
N SER A 550 29.53 -21.16 -33.86
CA SER A 550 30.97 -21.02 -34.11
C SER A 550 31.74 -22.34 -33.97
N ASP A 551 31.22 -23.29 -33.16
CA ASP A 551 31.83 -24.62 -33.01
C ASP A 551 31.36 -25.66 -34.06
N LYS A 552 30.38 -25.33 -34.93
CA LYS A 552 29.88 -26.21 -35.99
C LYS A 552 30.51 -25.98 -37.36
N ASN A 553 31.36 -24.98 -37.52
CA ASN A 553 32.05 -24.69 -38.79
C ASN A 553 33.49 -25.20 -38.84
N ILE A 554 33.80 -26.30 -38.15
CA ILE A 554 35.02 -27.07 -38.36
C ILE A 554 34.62 -28.46 -38.85
N TRP A 555 34.20 -28.51 -40.14
CA TRP A 555 34.32 -29.68 -41.02
C TRP A 555 34.36 -29.22 -42.48
#